data_1d4f04163306a018636216bd197cfae9
#
_entry.id   1d4f04163306a018636216bd197cfae9
#
_cell.length_a   1.000
_cell.length_b   1.000
_cell.length_c   1.000
_cell.angle_alpha   90.00
_cell.angle_beta   90.00
_cell.angle_gamma   90.00
#
_symmetry.space_group_name_H-M   'P 1'
#
loop_
_entity.id
_entity.type
_entity.pdbx_description
1 polymer ?
#
loop_
_entity_poly.entity_id
_entity_poly.type
_entity_poly.pdbx_seq_one_letter_code
_entity_poly.pdbx_strand_id
1 'polypeptide(L)'
;RKLKSDGFRCTLTIIGSIIREPYDEDENLVIIPYLDKSQPEHLERFCNILQEAHFLVLPTEFDAFGIVFCEASAYAVPSIAANVGGVSQPVREGKNGYLLMPDATAEDYAEKIKSVFADKENYLKLRMSSRQEFETRLNWEVWSEKVNKILEEIVEEHHKNNGNKQQ
;
A
#
# COMPACT_ATOMS: atom_id res chain seq x y z
N ARG A 1 -10.41 -14.43 -11.21
CA ARG A 1 -11.53 -15.07 -12.00
C ARG A 1 -12.62 -14.04 -12.34
N LYS A 2 -13.21 -13.34 -11.38
CA LYS A 2 -14.31 -12.38 -11.61
C LYS A 2 -13.98 -11.33 -12.68
N LEU A 3 -12.82 -10.65 -12.58
CA LEU A 3 -12.41 -9.67 -13.60
C LEU A 3 -12.29 -10.29 -15.00
N LYS A 4 -11.76 -11.51 -15.11
CA LYS A 4 -11.68 -12.23 -16.41
C LYS A 4 -13.04 -12.58 -16.96
N SER A 5 -13.97 -13.08 -16.11
CA SER A 5 -15.34 -13.37 -16.55
C SER A 5 -16.08 -12.13 -17.03
N ASP A 6 -15.71 -10.95 -16.53
CA ASP A 6 -16.24 -9.65 -16.96
C ASP A 6 -15.49 -9.06 -18.17
N GLY A 7 -14.59 -9.84 -18.81
CA GLY A 7 -13.89 -9.46 -20.03
C GLY A 7 -12.61 -8.64 -19.86
N PHE A 8 -12.12 -8.46 -18.62
CA PHE A 8 -10.86 -7.78 -18.38
C PHE A 8 -9.66 -8.71 -18.61
N ARG A 9 -8.69 -8.26 -19.38
CA ARG A 9 -7.37 -8.90 -19.45
C ARG A 9 -6.55 -8.38 -18.27
N CYS A 10 -6.28 -9.25 -17.31
CA CYS A 10 -5.54 -8.88 -16.10
C CYS A 10 -4.65 -10.04 -15.64
N THR A 11 -3.53 -9.71 -15.04
CA THR A 11 -2.62 -10.64 -14.36
C THR A 11 -2.66 -10.34 -12.87
N LEU A 12 -2.72 -11.38 -12.04
CA LEU A 12 -2.55 -11.29 -10.60
C LEU A 12 -1.17 -11.81 -10.23
N THR A 13 -0.32 -10.94 -9.68
CA THR A 13 0.97 -11.32 -9.12
C THR A 13 0.86 -11.37 -7.61
N ILE A 14 1.11 -12.52 -7.00
CA ILE A 14 1.14 -12.74 -5.56
C ILE A 14 2.59 -12.86 -5.11
N ILE A 15 3.01 -12.03 -4.16
CA ILE A 15 4.38 -12.01 -3.63
C ILE A 15 4.35 -12.34 -2.14
N GLY A 16 5.29 -13.18 -1.70
CA GLY A 16 5.46 -13.51 -0.28
C GLY A 16 4.53 -14.61 0.22
N SER A 17 3.86 -15.33 -0.67
CA SER A 17 2.97 -16.45 -0.31
C SER A 17 3.41 -17.75 -0.97
N ILE A 18 3.25 -18.84 -0.22
CA ILE A 18 3.34 -20.20 -0.74
C ILE A 18 1.92 -20.77 -0.72
N ILE A 19 1.33 -20.88 -1.90
CA ILE A 19 0.01 -21.51 -2.02
C ILE A 19 0.18 -23.01 -1.82
N ARG A 20 -0.42 -23.54 -0.74
CA ARG A 20 -0.32 -24.96 -0.34
C ARG A 20 -1.50 -25.81 -0.83
N GLU A 21 -2.62 -25.16 -1.14
CA GLU A 21 -3.81 -25.83 -1.64
C GLU A 21 -3.74 -25.97 -3.18
N PRO A 22 -4.33 -27.03 -3.74
CA PRO A 22 -4.45 -27.10 -5.19
C PRO A 22 -5.27 -25.92 -5.70
N TYR A 23 -4.70 -25.14 -6.57
CA TYR A 23 -5.38 -24.08 -7.30
C TYR A 23 -5.38 -24.44 -8.79
N ASP A 24 -6.44 -24.04 -9.48
CA ASP A 24 -6.46 -24.22 -10.94
C ASP A 24 -5.34 -23.37 -11.56
N GLU A 25 -4.51 -24.00 -12.35
CA GLU A 25 -3.50 -23.30 -13.13
C GLU A 25 -4.17 -22.25 -14.02
N ASP A 26 -3.82 -21.00 -13.82
CA ASP A 26 -4.29 -19.87 -14.61
C ASP A 26 -3.04 -19.15 -15.15
N GLU A 27 -2.91 -19.05 -16.46
CA GLU A 27 -1.79 -18.37 -17.15
C GLU A 27 -1.59 -16.91 -16.69
N ASN A 28 -2.65 -16.32 -16.09
CA ASN A 28 -2.62 -14.94 -15.58
C ASN A 28 -2.40 -14.86 -14.06
N LEU A 29 -2.03 -15.99 -13.44
CA LEU A 29 -1.65 -16.04 -12.03
C LEU A 29 -0.14 -16.27 -11.92
N VAL A 30 0.57 -15.29 -11.38
CA VAL A 30 2.01 -15.36 -11.11
C VAL A 30 2.22 -15.42 -9.61
N ILE A 31 2.86 -16.50 -9.12
CA ILE A 31 3.15 -16.67 -7.70
C ILE A 31 4.65 -16.57 -7.49
N ILE A 32 5.07 -15.67 -6.62
CA ILE A 32 6.45 -15.46 -6.23
C ILE A 32 6.52 -15.73 -4.73
N PRO A 33 7.16 -16.83 -4.28
CA PRO A 33 7.15 -17.26 -2.90
C PRO A 33 7.68 -16.19 -1.93
N TYR A 34 8.83 -15.64 -2.22
CA TYR A 34 9.47 -14.61 -1.40
C TYR A 34 10.47 -13.80 -2.22
N LEU A 35 10.55 -12.50 -1.94
CA LEU A 35 11.60 -11.62 -2.45
C LEU A 35 12.34 -10.98 -1.28
N ASP A 36 13.60 -11.35 -1.11
CA ASP A 36 14.49 -10.74 -0.12
C ASP A 36 15.03 -9.41 -0.68
N LYS A 37 14.44 -8.31 -0.24
CA LYS A 37 14.80 -6.96 -0.71
C LYS A 37 16.22 -6.51 -0.31
N SER A 38 16.94 -7.28 0.51
CA SER A 38 18.36 -7.06 0.76
C SER A 38 19.24 -7.54 -0.41
N GLN A 39 18.70 -8.40 -1.28
CA GLN A 39 19.36 -8.89 -2.48
C GLN A 39 19.03 -7.98 -3.68
N PRO A 40 20.03 -7.41 -4.38
CA PRO A 40 19.79 -6.45 -5.47
C PRO A 40 18.85 -6.98 -6.56
N GLU A 41 19.01 -8.24 -6.96
CA GLU A 41 18.19 -8.88 -8.01
C GLU A 41 16.71 -9.02 -7.57
N HIS A 42 16.47 -9.36 -6.30
CA HIS A 42 15.11 -9.45 -5.75
C HIS A 42 14.46 -8.08 -5.61
N LEU A 43 15.25 -7.08 -5.19
CA LEU A 43 14.79 -5.70 -5.11
C LEU A 43 14.42 -5.16 -6.50
N GLU A 44 15.28 -5.36 -7.50
CA GLU A 44 15.01 -4.97 -8.88
C GLU A 44 13.74 -5.62 -9.41
N ARG A 45 13.58 -6.93 -9.19
CA ARG A 45 12.37 -7.66 -9.58
C ARG A 45 11.11 -7.09 -8.91
N PHE A 46 11.19 -6.79 -7.61
CA PHE A 46 10.08 -6.17 -6.87
C PHE A 46 9.71 -4.79 -7.44
N CYS A 47 10.71 -3.96 -7.70
CA CYS A 47 10.53 -2.64 -8.30
C CYS A 47 9.87 -2.74 -9.69
N ASN A 48 10.32 -3.66 -10.54
CA ASN A 48 9.74 -3.87 -11.87
C ASN A 48 8.26 -4.29 -11.79
N ILE A 49 7.93 -5.18 -10.85
CA ILE A 49 6.52 -5.57 -10.62
C ILE A 49 5.67 -4.36 -10.24
N LEU A 50 6.16 -3.50 -9.34
CA LEU A 50 5.41 -2.29 -8.95
C LEU A 50 5.30 -1.27 -10.10
N GLN A 51 6.32 -1.12 -10.94
CA GLN A 51 6.27 -0.23 -12.11
C GLN A 51 5.19 -0.62 -13.11
N GLU A 52 4.95 -1.93 -13.27
CA GLU A 52 3.94 -2.49 -14.19
C GLU A 52 2.56 -2.60 -13.55
N ALA A 53 2.46 -2.55 -12.22
CA ALA A 53 1.21 -2.74 -11.51
C ALA A 53 0.22 -1.58 -11.72
N HIS A 54 -1.06 -1.94 -11.84
CA HIS A 54 -2.16 -0.99 -11.86
C HIS A 54 -2.71 -0.73 -10.45
N PHE A 55 -2.77 -1.75 -9.63
CA PHE A 55 -3.26 -1.71 -8.25
C PHE A 55 -2.43 -2.62 -7.35
N LEU A 56 -2.22 -2.20 -6.11
CA LEU A 56 -1.90 -3.10 -5.02
C LEU A 56 -3.22 -3.56 -4.38
N VAL A 57 -3.41 -4.86 -4.25
CA VAL A 57 -4.59 -5.43 -3.59
C VAL A 57 -4.14 -6.21 -2.36
N LEU A 58 -4.62 -5.81 -1.17
CA LEU A 58 -4.24 -6.46 0.08
C LEU A 58 -5.48 -6.70 0.97
N PRO A 59 -6.16 -7.85 0.80
CA PRO A 59 -7.28 -8.27 1.64
C PRO A 59 -6.76 -8.93 2.93
N THR A 60 -6.06 -8.18 3.77
CA THR A 60 -5.50 -8.69 5.01
C THR A 60 -6.54 -8.71 6.13
N GLU A 61 -6.44 -9.68 7.03
CA GLU A 61 -7.27 -9.75 8.24
C GLU A 61 -6.75 -8.81 9.33
N PHE A 62 -5.44 -8.52 9.33
CA PHE A 62 -4.81 -7.60 10.26
C PHE A 62 -3.48 -7.08 9.69
N ASP A 63 -3.26 -5.79 9.84
CA ASP A 63 -1.96 -5.16 9.59
C ASP A 63 -1.80 -3.94 10.52
N ALA A 64 -0.63 -3.79 11.13
CA ALA A 64 -0.35 -2.66 12.02
C ALA A 64 -0.21 -1.34 11.27
N PHE A 65 0.32 -1.37 10.04
CA PHE A 65 0.51 -0.19 9.18
C PHE A 65 0.53 -0.58 7.69
N GLY A 66 1.34 -1.59 7.31
CA GLY A 66 1.49 -2.03 5.93
C GLY A 66 2.46 -1.16 5.12
N ILE A 67 3.76 -1.35 5.33
CA ILE A 67 4.82 -0.62 4.57
C ILE A 67 4.64 -0.79 3.06
N VAL A 68 4.08 -1.89 2.60
CA VAL A 68 3.82 -2.16 1.18
C VAL A 68 2.92 -1.09 0.51
N PHE A 69 2.06 -0.43 1.27
CA PHE A 69 1.24 0.68 0.75
C PHE A 69 2.08 1.92 0.46
N CYS A 70 3.13 2.17 1.26
CA CYS A 70 4.09 3.23 0.99
C CYS A 70 4.92 2.89 -0.26
N GLU A 71 5.37 1.64 -0.36
CA GLU A 71 6.09 1.13 -1.52
C GLU A 71 5.26 1.23 -2.80
N ALA A 72 3.99 0.84 -2.79
CA ALA A 72 3.09 1.00 -3.92
C ALA A 72 2.91 2.48 -4.31
N SER A 73 2.69 3.34 -3.32
CA SER A 73 2.54 4.79 -3.55
C SER A 73 3.81 5.41 -4.16
N ALA A 74 5.00 4.92 -3.82
CA ALA A 74 6.27 5.35 -4.43
C ALA A 74 6.30 5.12 -5.95
N TYR A 75 5.57 4.13 -6.45
CA TYR A 75 5.45 3.79 -7.88
C TYR A 75 4.14 4.30 -8.50
N ALA A 76 3.44 5.21 -7.83
CA ALA A 76 2.13 5.70 -8.27
C ALA A 76 1.10 4.57 -8.46
N VAL A 77 1.15 3.54 -7.61
CA VAL A 77 0.22 2.41 -7.63
C VAL A 77 -0.81 2.60 -6.53
N PRO A 78 -2.08 2.84 -6.88
CA PRO A 78 -3.14 2.94 -5.89
C PRO A 78 -3.41 1.60 -5.20
N SER A 79 -3.79 1.65 -3.95
CA SER A 79 -4.05 0.47 -3.13
C SER A 79 -5.55 0.22 -2.95
N ILE A 80 -5.96 -1.05 -2.94
CA ILE A 80 -7.30 -1.49 -2.52
C ILE A 80 -7.10 -2.49 -1.39
N ALA A 81 -7.51 -2.14 -0.18
CA ALA A 81 -7.17 -2.90 1.01
C ALA A 81 -8.36 -3.07 1.95
N ALA A 82 -8.28 -4.04 2.85
CA ALA A 82 -9.24 -4.16 3.95
C ALA A 82 -9.02 -3.05 4.98
N ASN A 83 -10.10 -2.47 5.49
CA ASN A 83 -10.07 -1.46 6.55
C ASN A 83 -9.91 -2.11 7.92
N VAL A 84 -8.70 -2.57 8.23
CA VAL A 84 -8.36 -3.26 9.48
C VAL A 84 -7.12 -2.68 10.12
N GLY A 85 -7.01 -2.77 11.43
CA GLY A 85 -5.84 -2.34 12.19
C GLY A 85 -5.41 -0.90 11.85
N GLY A 86 -4.15 -0.72 11.47
CA GLY A 86 -3.59 0.58 11.12
C GLY A 86 -3.58 0.91 9.62
N VAL A 87 -4.22 0.12 8.76
CA VAL A 87 -4.20 0.29 7.29
C VAL A 87 -4.74 1.65 6.83
N SER A 88 -5.68 2.25 7.56
CA SER A 88 -6.20 3.59 7.28
C SER A 88 -5.16 4.71 7.46
N GLN A 89 -4.02 4.44 8.06
CA GLN A 89 -2.93 5.41 8.19
C GLN A 89 -2.17 5.60 6.87
N PRO A 90 -1.65 4.55 6.21
CA PRO A 90 -0.99 4.70 4.91
C PRO A 90 -1.99 4.86 3.75
N VAL A 91 -3.17 4.24 3.79
CA VAL A 91 -4.17 4.31 2.71
C VAL A 91 -5.25 5.32 3.04
N ARG A 92 -5.36 6.36 2.21
CA ARG A 92 -6.39 7.40 2.31
C ARG A 92 -7.38 7.28 1.15
N GLU A 93 -8.66 7.19 1.50
CA GLU A 93 -9.78 7.05 0.56
C GLU A 93 -9.73 8.12 -0.54
N GLY A 94 -9.71 7.70 -1.81
CA GLY A 94 -9.68 8.58 -2.97
C GLY A 94 -8.39 9.39 -3.16
N LYS A 95 -7.35 9.18 -2.33
CA LYS A 95 -6.04 9.84 -2.46
C LYS A 95 -4.98 8.89 -3.02
N ASN A 96 -4.74 7.80 -2.34
CA ASN A 96 -3.81 6.78 -2.79
C ASN A 96 -4.41 5.37 -2.78
N GLY A 97 -5.72 5.26 -2.64
CA GLY A 97 -6.41 3.99 -2.68
C GLY A 97 -7.82 4.04 -2.14
N TYR A 98 -8.33 2.87 -1.83
CA TYR A 98 -9.66 2.62 -1.29
C TYR A 98 -9.61 1.56 -0.22
N LEU A 99 -10.45 1.74 0.80
CA LEU A 99 -10.60 0.82 1.92
C LEU A 99 -11.95 0.10 1.80
N LEU A 100 -11.93 -1.22 1.80
CA LEU A 100 -13.12 -2.04 1.83
C LEU A 100 -13.40 -2.55 3.25
N MET A 101 -14.63 -2.96 3.49
CA MET A 101 -15.01 -3.54 4.77
C MET A 101 -14.17 -4.80 5.06
N PRO A 102 -13.91 -5.14 6.33
CA PRO A 102 -13.10 -6.30 6.69
C PRO A 102 -13.63 -7.64 6.15
N ASP A 103 -14.93 -7.73 5.94
CA ASP A 103 -15.65 -8.89 5.41
C ASP A 103 -15.89 -8.84 3.88
N ALA A 104 -15.26 -7.86 3.20
CA ALA A 104 -15.38 -7.72 1.74
C ALA A 104 -14.90 -8.98 1.01
N THR A 105 -15.71 -9.39 0.08
CA THR A 105 -15.47 -10.59 -0.75
C THR A 105 -14.52 -10.31 -1.92
N ALA A 106 -14.06 -11.35 -2.58
CA ALA A 106 -13.27 -11.21 -3.82
C ALA A 106 -14.04 -10.46 -4.92
N GLU A 107 -15.36 -10.60 -4.94
CA GLU A 107 -16.27 -9.88 -5.83
C GLU A 107 -16.26 -8.38 -5.54
N ASP A 108 -16.29 -7.98 -4.27
CA ASP A 108 -16.24 -6.57 -3.85
C ASP A 108 -14.93 -5.90 -4.30
N TYR A 109 -13.80 -6.60 -4.14
CA TYR A 109 -12.51 -6.13 -4.65
C TYR A 109 -12.52 -5.99 -6.17
N ALA A 110 -13.07 -6.96 -6.89
CA ALA A 110 -13.16 -6.91 -8.34
C ALA A 110 -14.06 -5.73 -8.82
N GLU A 111 -15.23 -5.53 -8.19
CA GLU A 111 -16.11 -4.41 -8.51
C GLU A 111 -15.45 -3.05 -8.22
N LYS A 112 -14.70 -2.93 -7.12
CA LYS A 112 -13.94 -1.72 -6.82
C LYS A 112 -12.88 -1.45 -7.90
N ILE A 113 -12.09 -2.45 -8.29
CA ILE A 113 -11.10 -2.32 -9.37
C ILE A 113 -11.79 -1.84 -10.66
N LYS A 114 -12.88 -2.48 -11.04
CA LYS A 114 -13.66 -2.12 -12.25
C LYS A 114 -14.15 -0.68 -12.19
N SER A 115 -14.76 -0.29 -11.09
CA SER A 115 -15.34 1.05 -10.93
C SER A 115 -14.26 2.14 -11.02
N VAL A 116 -13.08 1.92 -10.44
CA VAL A 116 -11.96 2.86 -10.49
C VAL A 116 -11.32 2.89 -11.88
N PHE A 117 -11.18 1.74 -12.53
CA PHE A 117 -10.51 1.62 -13.82
C PHE A 117 -11.41 2.02 -15.01
N ALA A 118 -12.73 2.03 -14.83
CA ALA A 118 -13.69 2.44 -15.86
C ALA A 118 -13.55 3.91 -16.26
N ASP A 119 -13.18 4.77 -15.32
CA ASP A 119 -12.88 6.18 -15.58
C ASP A 119 -11.35 6.38 -15.65
N LYS A 120 -10.84 6.33 -16.87
CA LYS A 120 -9.40 6.42 -17.13
C LYS A 120 -8.79 7.75 -16.63
N GLU A 121 -9.51 8.84 -16.72
CA GLU A 121 -9.02 10.16 -16.30
C GLU A 121 -8.89 10.20 -14.76
N ASN A 122 -9.92 9.76 -14.05
CA ASN A 122 -9.90 9.68 -12.59
C ASN A 122 -8.88 8.65 -12.08
N TYR A 123 -8.71 7.52 -12.78
CA TYR A 123 -7.65 6.56 -12.47
C TYR A 123 -6.25 7.18 -12.58
N LEU A 124 -5.97 7.95 -13.64
CA LEU A 124 -4.69 8.65 -13.79
C LEU A 124 -4.48 9.72 -12.70
N LYS A 125 -5.53 10.46 -12.35
CA LYS A 125 -5.47 11.42 -11.22
C LYS A 125 -5.18 10.69 -9.89
N LEU A 126 -5.79 9.54 -9.67
CA LEU A 126 -5.54 8.72 -8.49
C LEU A 126 -4.08 8.22 -8.43
N ARG A 127 -3.52 7.81 -9.56
CA ARG A 127 -2.10 7.44 -9.65
C ARG A 127 -1.17 8.61 -9.28
N MET A 128 -1.42 9.79 -9.83
CA MET A 128 -0.64 10.99 -9.52
C MET A 128 -0.77 11.37 -8.04
N SER A 129 -1.98 11.32 -7.51
CA SER A 129 -2.25 11.57 -6.09
C SER A 129 -1.56 10.55 -5.19
N SER A 130 -1.54 9.27 -5.60
CA SER A 130 -0.81 8.22 -4.88
C SER A 130 0.69 8.54 -4.78
N ARG A 131 1.32 8.95 -5.87
CA ARG A 131 2.71 9.40 -5.87
C ARG A 131 2.92 10.62 -4.97
N GLN A 132 2.02 11.58 -5.00
CA GLN A 132 2.08 12.76 -4.14
C GLN A 132 1.98 12.40 -2.65
N GLU A 133 1.12 11.46 -2.27
CA GLU A 133 1.04 10.94 -0.89
C GLU A 133 2.38 10.33 -0.44
N PHE A 134 3.10 9.63 -1.33
CA PHE A 134 4.45 9.16 -1.01
C PHE A 134 5.40 10.32 -0.78
N GLU A 135 5.47 11.28 -1.69
CA GLU A 135 6.42 12.40 -1.63
C GLU A 135 6.21 13.30 -0.42
N THR A 136 4.97 13.47 0.01
CA THR A 136 4.63 14.42 1.09
C THR A 136 4.38 13.79 2.45
N ARG A 137 4.26 12.44 2.53
CA ARG A 137 3.82 11.80 3.77
C ARG A 137 4.38 10.41 4.03
N LEU A 138 4.53 9.56 2.99
CA LEU A 138 4.73 8.12 3.14
C LEU A 138 6.18 7.68 2.90
N ASN A 139 7.15 8.59 3.00
CA ASN A 139 8.57 8.30 2.87
C ASN A 139 9.32 8.50 4.19
N TRP A 140 10.50 7.92 4.28
CA TRP A 140 11.33 7.94 5.48
C TRP A 140 11.86 9.33 5.83
N GLU A 141 12.06 10.20 4.85
CA GLU A 141 12.55 11.56 5.05
C GLU A 141 11.50 12.39 5.82
N VAL A 142 10.27 12.44 5.32
CA VAL A 142 9.15 13.11 5.99
C VAL A 142 8.86 12.51 7.37
N TRP A 143 9.00 11.19 7.52
CA TRP A 143 8.83 10.53 8.81
C TRP A 143 9.91 10.97 9.80
N SER A 144 11.19 10.98 9.39
CA SER A 144 12.30 11.36 10.25
C SER A 144 12.22 12.82 10.68
N GLU A 145 11.83 13.74 9.79
CA GLU A 145 11.60 15.14 10.13
C GLU A 145 10.54 15.31 11.22
N LYS A 146 9.42 14.59 11.09
CA LYS A 146 8.35 14.63 12.11
C LYS A 146 8.78 14.07 13.45
N VAL A 147 9.52 12.97 13.46
CA VAL A 147 10.05 12.37 14.70
C VAL A 147 11.05 13.32 15.36
N ASN A 148 11.96 13.90 14.61
CA ASN A 148 12.93 14.87 15.14
C ASN A 148 12.23 16.06 15.78
N LYS A 149 11.21 16.62 15.13
CA LYS A 149 10.43 17.72 15.68
C LYS A 149 9.76 17.35 17.02
N ILE A 150 9.16 16.17 17.11
CA ILE A 150 8.54 15.69 18.37
C ILE A 150 9.61 15.55 19.47
N LEU A 151 10.76 15.00 19.14
CA LEU A 151 11.86 14.84 20.11
C LEU A 151 12.39 16.19 20.61
N GLU A 152 12.55 17.16 19.73
CA GLU A 152 12.94 18.53 20.09
C GLU A 152 11.92 19.18 21.04
N GLU A 153 10.63 19.08 20.73
CA GLU A 153 9.56 19.60 21.57
C GLU A 153 9.59 18.97 22.99
N ILE A 154 9.75 17.65 23.08
CA ILE A 154 9.85 16.94 24.38
C ILE A 154 11.08 17.39 25.20
N VAL A 155 12.22 17.55 24.54
CA VAL A 155 13.47 18.00 25.20
C VAL A 155 13.30 19.43 25.72
N GLU A 156 12.71 20.33 24.94
CA GLU A 156 12.44 21.69 25.38
C GLU A 156 11.48 21.76 26.57
N GLU A 157 10.40 20.98 26.55
CA GLU A 157 9.46 20.90 27.67
C GLU A 157 10.14 20.37 28.94
N HIS A 158 11.00 19.37 28.81
CA HIS A 158 11.74 18.81 29.92
C HIS A 158 12.67 19.86 30.55
N HIS A 159 13.38 20.64 29.76
CA HIS A 159 14.25 21.72 30.26
C HIS A 159 13.45 22.82 30.96
N LYS A 160 12.33 23.25 30.43
CA LYS A 160 11.45 24.25 31.05
C LYS A 160 10.92 23.77 32.43
N ASN A 161 10.53 22.51 32.53
CA ASN A 161 9.99 21.93 33.75
C ASN A 161 11.04 21.74 34.85
N ASN A 162 12.32 21.47 34.49
CA ASN A 162 13.39 21.33 35.45
C ASN A 162 14.00 22.68 35.89
N GLY A 163 13.96 23.68 35.00
CA GLY A 163 14.38 25.06 35.36
C GLY A 163 13.47 25.71 36.41
N ASN A 164 12.18 25.39 36.43
CA ASN A 164 11.19 25.89 37.40
C ASN A 164 11.23 25.20 38.78
N LYS A 165 11.97 24.10 38.93
CA LYS A 165 12.12 23.39 40.23
C LYS A 165 13.34 23.83 41.04
N GLN A 166 14.15 24.75 40.53
CA GLN A 166 15.35 25.27 41.22
C GLN A 166 15.17 26.70 41.73
N GLN A 167 13.97 27.24 41.69
CA GLN A 167 13.57 28.47 42.38
C GLN A 167 12.65 28.17 43.55
#